data_dc2aace66b2b02cc1468d5da2dabb87f
#
_entry.id   dc2aace66b2b02cc1468d5da2dabb87f
#
_cell.length_a   1.000
_cell.length_b   1.000
_cell.length_c   1.000
_cell.angle_alpha   90.00
_cell.angle_beta   90.00
_cell.angle_gamma   90.00
#
_symmetry.space_group_name_H-M   'P 1'
#
loop_
_entity.id
_entity.type
_entity.pdbx_description
1 polymer ?
#
loop_
_entity_poly.entity_id
_entity_poly.type
_entity_poly.pdbx_seq_one_letter_code
_entity_poly.pdbx_strand_id
1 'polypeptide(L)'
;VSIHDAFNLGWKLSSVLLKRANHSILNTYNKERRAVAKNLIKLDKDFAKLVAGNEGRNNNLMQHSSKDIKRYFEKQTGFIAGTSIQYDSSFITKSNSKYQNLTKGFKIGQRFHSHKVKRLADGRILHLGHINKADIRWRLFIFCNNSNPFKKQSKLMKLIEFIYESSKSPVIKYTPKNFDIDSIIDVVTVFQHKNEVSIEQMDDFFTPKKGKYKLRDYEKVFTSIPEKDIFKSRIINRREGCILIVRPDQHIANILSLDC
;
A
#
# COMPACT_ATOMS: atom_id res chain seq x y z
N VAL A 1 3.72 18.00 -5.86
CA VAL A 1 4.82 17.13 -6.36
C VAL A 1 5.96 17.08 -5.35
N SER A 2 6.47 18.22 -4.84
CA SER A 2 7.63 18.28 -3.93
C SER A 2 7.49 17.42 -2.65
N ILE A 3 6.32 17.41 -2.00
CA ILE A 3 6.07 16.55 -0.82
C ILE A 3 6.25 15.06 -1.18
N HIS A 4 5.77 14.64 -2.34
CA HIS A 4 5.93 13.25 -2.79
C HIS A 4 7.38 12.94 -3.19
N ASP A 5 8.13 13.93 -3.71
CA ASP A 5 9.56 13.79 -3.99
C ASP A 5 10.34 13.57 -2.69
N ALA A 6 10.09 14.41 -1.68
CA ALA A 6 10.71 14.29 -0.37
C ALA A 6 10.36 12.95 0.31
N PHE A 7 9.09 12.53 0.22
CA PHE A 7 8.65 11.26 0.81
C PHE A 7 9.27 10.05 0.10
N ASN A 8 9.35 10.06 -1.24
CA ASN A 8 9.99 9.00 -2.01
C ASN A 8 11.50 8.91 -1.74
N LEU A 9 12.19 10.04 -1.65
CA LEU A 9 13.63 10.08 -1.36
C LEU A 9 13.94 9.75 0.11
N GLY A 10 13.17 10.31 1.04
CA GLY A 10 13.45 10.27 2.46
C GLY A 10 13.58 8.85 3.01
N TRP A 11 12.65 7.95 2.71
CA TRP A 11 12.74 6.57 3.19
C TRP A 11 13.90 5.79 2.57
N LYS A 12 14.23 6.05 1.29
CA LYS A 12 15.36 5.41 0.59
C LYS A 12 16.70 5.85 1.19
N LEU A 13 16.84 7.16 1.40
CA LEU A 13 18.03 7.73 2.03
C LEU A 13 18.19 7.21 3.46
N SER A 14 17.13 7.23 4.25
CA SER A 14 17.13 6.68 5.62
C SER A 14 17.48 5.19 5.63
N SER A 15 16.97 4.41 4.67
CA SER A 15 17.30 2.98 4.57
C SER A 15 18.79 2.75 4.28
N VAL A 16 19.42 3.59 3.47
CA VAL A 16 20.85 3.53 3.19
C VAL A 16 21.67 3.93 4.42
N LEU A 17 21.33 5.05 5.05
CA LEU A 17 22.03 5.56 6.24
C LEU A 17 21.98 4.57 7.41
N LEU A 18 20.83 3.91 7.59
CA LEU A 18 20.63 2.86 8.60
C LEU A 18 21.21 1.49 8.18
N LYS A 19 21.92 1.41 7.05
CA LYS A 19 22.48 0.16 6.49
C LYS A 19 21.44 -0.95 6.25
N ARG A 20 20.17 -0.57 5.99
CA ARG A 20 19.06 -1.47 5.68
C ARG A 20 18.92 -1.73 4.17
N ALA A 21 19.53 -0.92 3.33
CA ALA A 21 19.53 -1.05 1.89
C ALA A 21 20.87 -0.62 1.28
N ASN A 22 21.18 -1.19 0.11
CA ASN A 22 22.32 -0.76 -0.69
C ASN A 22 22.06 0.61 -1.33
N HIS A 23 23.14 1.38 -1.59
CA HIS A 23 23.08 2.68 -2.27
C HIS A 23 22.31 2.65 -3.60
N SER A 24 22.31 1.52 -4.30
CA SER A 24 21.58 1.34 -5.57
C SER A 24 20.08 1.65 -5.46
N ILE A 25 19.49 1.61 -4.27
CA ILE A 25 18.07 1.96 -4.07
C ILE A 25 17.80 3.43 -4.45
N LEU A 26 18.77 4.32 -4.31
CA LEU A 26 18.65 5.74 -4.66
C LEU A 26 18.45 5.94 -6.17
N ASN A 27 18.94 5.03 -7.01
CA ASN A 27 18.73 5.08 -8.46
C ASN A 27 17.26 4.98 -8.84
N THR A 28 16.46 4.31 -8.00
CA THR A 28 15.01 4.20 -8.23
C THR A 28 14.29 5.53 -8.02
N TYR A 29 14.82 6.42 -7.17
CA TYR A 29 14.27 7.77 -7.01
C TYR A 29 14.23 8.52 -8.34
N ASN A 30 15.37 8.59 -9.02
CA ASN A 30 15.44 9.29 -10.29
C ASN A 30 14.50 8.71 -11.34
N LYS A 31 14.45 7.36 -11.48
CA LYS A 31 13.55 6.70 -12.42
C LYS A 31 12.08 7.02 -12.14
N GLU A 32 11.66 6.89 -10.89
CA GLU A 32 10.27 7.08 -10.47
C GLU A 32 9.84 8.54 -10.56
N ARG A 33 10.67 9.48 -10.05
CA ARG A 33 10.26 10.88 -9.94
C ARG A 33 10.45 11.68 -11.21
N ARG A 34 11.44 11.32 -12.05
CA ARG A 34 11.63 11.93 -13.37
C ARG A 34 10.42 11.70 -14.29
N ALA A 35 9.82 10.51 -14.25
CA ALA A 35 8.62 10.21 -15.02
C ALA A 35 7.44 11.10 -14.57
N VAL A 36 7.26 11.25 -13.26
CA VAL A 36 6.22 12.13 -12.69
C VAL A 36 6.46 13.60 -13.04
N ALA A 37 7.72 14.06 -12.96
CA ALA A 37 8.09 15.44 -13.33
C ALA A 37 7.79 15.73 -14.81
N LYS A 38 8.12 14.81 -15.71
CA LYS A 38 7.78 14.93 -17.14
C LYS A 38 6.27 15.03 -17.37
N ASN A 39 5.49 14.23 -16.68
CA ASN A 39 4.04 14.27 -16.76
C ASN A 39 3.48 15.61 -16.23
N LEU A 40 4.06 16.13 -15.15
CA LEU A 40 3.68 17.44 -14.62
C LEU A 40 3.95 18.57 -15.63
N ILE A 41 5.14 18.59 -16.25
CA ILE A 41 5.49 19.59 -17.27
C ILE A 41 4.52 19.50 -18.46
N LYS A 42 4.16 18.28 -18.88
CA LYS A 42 3.17 18.09 -19.94
C LYS A 42 1.81 18.65 -19.55
N LEU A 43 1.35 18.31 -18.35
CA LEU A 43 0.08 18.79 -17.80
C LEU A 43 0.04 20.34 -17.77
N ASP A 44 1.12 20.95 -17.30
CA ASP A 44 1.25 22.41 -17.23
C ASP A 44 1.21 23.05 -18.62
N LYS A 45 1.94 22.49 -19.61
CA LYS A 45 1.89 22.94 -21.01
C LYS A 45 0.50 22.78 -21.63
N ASP A 46 -0.18 21.67 -21.37
CA ASP A 46 -1.54 21.42 -21.89
C ASP A 46 -2.54 22.40 -21.26
N PHE A 47 -2.39 22.69 -19.97
CA PHE A 47 -3.20 23.70 -19.29
C PHE A 47 -2.93 25.12 -19.81
N ALA A 48 -1.66 25.50 -20.00
CA ALA A 48 -1.30 26.81 -20.56
C ALA A 48 -1.91 27.02 -21.96
N LYS A 49 -1.89 25.98 -22.81
CA LYS A 49 -2.56 26.03 -24.12
C LYS A 49 -4.08 26.20 -24.01
N LEU A 50 -4.70 25.54 -23.05
CA LEU A 50 -6.14 25.63 -22.80
C LEU A 50 -6.54 27.05 -22.40
N VAL A 51 -5.71 27.71 -21.58
CA VAL A 51 -5.95 29.09 -21.13
C VAL A 51 -5.59 30.11 -22.23
N ALA A 52 -4.41 29.98 -22.88
CA ALA A 52 -3.96 30.87 -23.93
C ALA A 52 -4.85 30.85 -25.20
N GLY A 53 -5.51 29.75 -25.48
CA GLY A 53 -6.51 29.65 -26.55
C GLY A 53 -7.70 30.61 -26.39
N ASN A 54 -7.88 31.18 -25.20
CA ASN A 54 -8.89 32.19 -24.91
C ASN A 54 -8.41 33.62 -25.23
N GLU A 55 -7.11 33.87 -25.47
CA GLU A 55 -6.55 35.21 -25.66
C GLU A 55 -6.19 35.54 -27.12
N GLY A 56 -6.29 34.58 -28.05
CA GLY A 56 -5.83 34.71 -29.44
C GLY A 56 -6.87 35.21 -30.40
N ARG A 57 -6.75 36.49 -30.80
CA ARG A 57 -7.25 37.17 -32.01
C ARG A 57 -8.08 36.30 -32.97
N ASN A 58 -9.36 36.39 -32.87
CA ASN A 58 -10.45 36.42 -33.86
C ASN A 58 -11.73 35.83 -33.28
N ASN A 59 -12.82 36.57 -33.46
CA ASN A 59 -14.16 36.33 -32.89
C ASN A 59 -14.87 35.01 -33.30
N ASN A 60 -14.15 34.02 -33.85
CA ASN A 60 -14.76 32.76 -34.30
C ASN A 60 -14.02 31.48 -33.86
N LEU A 61 -13.05 31.53 -32.94
CA LEU A 61 -12.40 30.33 -32.41
C LEU A 61 -12.98 30.00 -31.03
N MET A 62 -13.41 28.80 -30.88
CA MET A 62 -14.05 28.19 -29.72
C MET A 62 -13.48 28.75 -28.41
N GLN A 63 -14.26 29.60 -27.73
CA GLN A 63 -14.03 29.93 -26.34
C GLN A 63 -14.11 28.60 -25.56
N HIS A 64 -12.97 28.10 -25.10
CA HIS A 64 -12.99 27.01 -24.09
C HIS A 64 -13.79 27.51 -22.90
N SER A 65 -14.97 26.96 -22.73
CA SER A 65 -15.87 27.40 -21.68
C SER A 65 -15.26 27.07 -20.32
N SER A 66 -15.67 27.79 -19.28
CA SER A 66 -15.33 27.45 -17.88
C SER A 66 -15.59 25.97 -17.55
N LYS A 67 -16.52 25.34 -18.30
CA LYS A 67 -16.84 23.89 -18.23
C LYS A 67 -15.69 23.01 -18.73
N ASP A 68 -14.95 23.44 -19.77
CA ASP A 68 -13.82 22.66 -20.32
C ASP A 68 -12.63 22.71 -19.36
N ILE A 69 -12.36 23.85 -18.76
CA ILE A 69 -11.34 24.01 -17.71
C ILE A 69 -11.67 23.13 -16.51
N LYS A 70 -12.94 23.17 -16.04
CA LYS A 70 -13.40 22.32 -14.93
C LYS A 70 -13.23 20.84 -15.26
N ARG A 71 -13.67 20.40 -16.45
CA ARG A 71 -13.53 19.01 -16.90
C ARG A 71 -12.06 18.57 -17.00
N TYR A 72 -11.18 19.46 -17.43
CA TYR A 72 -9.73 19.21 -17.45
C TYR A 72 -9.19 18.94 -16.05
N PHE A 73 -9.48 19.80 -15.06
CA PHE A 73 -9.06 19.59 -13.68
C PHE A 73 -9.65 18.33 -13.06
N GLU A 74 -10.92 18.05 -13.29
CA GLU A 74 -11.57 16.82 -12.81
C GLU A 74 -10.83 15.56 -13.29
N LYS A 75 -10.42 15.53 -14.56
CA LYS A 75 -9.61 14.43 -15.12
C LYS A 75 -8.23 14.32 -14.49
N GLN A 76 -7.64 15.43 -14.10
CA GLN A 76 -6.28 15.47 -13.55
C GLN A 76 -6.23 15.39 -12.02
N THR A 77 -7.38 15.38 -11.35
CA THR A 77 -7.47 15.37 -9.86
C THR A 77 -6.66 14.25 -9.24
N GLY A 78 -6.73 13.04 -9.78
CA GLY A 78 -5.95 11.90 -9.28
C GLY A 78 -4.43 12.10 -9.38
N PHE A 79 -3.95 12.70 -10.46
CA PHE A 79 -2.53 13.01 -10.63
C PHE A 79 -2.10 14.14 -9.70
N ILE A 80 -2.86 15.22 -9.63
CA ILE A 80 -2.60 16.38 -8.76
C ILE A 80 -2.56 15.96 -7.29
N ALA A 81 -3.51 15.11 -6.87
CA ALA A 81 -3.55 14.54 -5.52
C ALA A 81 -2.49 13.45 -5.28
N GLY A 82 -1.78 13.01 -6.31
CA GLY A 82 -0.78 11.93 -6.22
C GLY A 82 -1.36 10.52 -6.03
N THR A 83 -2.67 10.36 -6.19
CA THR A 83 -3.35 9.08 -5.99
C THR A 83 -3.34 8.19 -7.23
N SER A 84 -3.20 8.77 -8.43
CA SER A 84 -3.12 8.02 -9.69
C SER A 84 -1.69 7.78 -10.19
N ILE A 85 -0.67 8.22 -9.44
CA ILE A 85 0.72 7.98 -9.79
C ILE A 85 1.00 6.48 -9.70
N GLN A 86 1.54 5.92 -10.78
CA GLN A 86 1.98 4.53 -10.84
C GLN A 86 3.46 4.49 -11.23
N TYR A 87 4.26 3.82 -10.42
CA TYR A 87 5.68 3.60 -10.71
C TYR A 87 5.86 2.36 -11.58
N ASP A 88 6.77 2.46 -12.53
CA ASP A 88 7.20 1.35 -13.35
C ASP A 88 7.98 0.32 -12.56
N SER A 89 8.23 -0.83 -13.18
CA SER A 89 9.00 -1.90 -12.57
C SER A 89 10.44 -1.49 -12.26
N SER A 90 10.89 -1.99 -11.13
CA SER A 90 12.27 -1.84 -10.65
C SER A 90 12.60 -3.01 -9.73
N PHE A 91 13.79 -3.05 -9.15
CA PHE A 91 14.10 -4.11 -8.16
C PHE A 91 13.30 -3.97 -6.84
N ILE A 92 12.64 -2.81 -6.59
CA ILE A 92 11.75 -2.60 -5.43
C ILE A 92 10.26 -2.57 -5.79
N THR A 93 9.90 -2.72 -7.06
CA THR A 93 8.51 -2.74 -7.54
C THR A 93 8.40 -3.72 -8.70
N LYS A 94 7.58 -4.74 -8.56
CA LYS A 94 7.39 -5.77 -9.59
C LYS A 94 6.67 -5.18 -10.80
N SER A 95 6.96 -5.67 -12.01
CA SER A 95 6.26 -5.22 -13.24
C SER A 95 4.90 -5.89 -13.39
N ASN A 96 4.92 -7.20 -13.30
CA ASN A 96 3.74 -8.05 -13.39
C ASN A 96 3.81 -9.11 -12.29
N SER A 97 2.73 -9.25 -11.55
CA SER A 97 2.53 -10.39 -10.68
C SER A 97 1.48 -11.30 -11.32
N LYS A 98 1.78 -12.60 -11.39
CA LYS A 98 0.76 -13.60 -11.74
C LYS A 98 -0.46 -13.56 -10.80
N TYR A 99 -0.31 -12.89 -9.68
CA TYR A 99 -1.33 -12.74 -8.64
C TYR A 99 -2.08 -11.41 -8.69
N GLN A 100 -1.85 -10.56 -9.70
CA GLN A 100 -2.60 -9.30 -9.85
C GLN A 100 -4.11 -9.55 -10.01
N ASN A 101 -4.51 -10.71 -10.50
CA ASN A 101 -5.90 -11.13 -10.64
C ASN A 101 -6.60 -11.37 -9.29
N LEU A 102 -5.87 -11.57 -8.20
CA LEU A 102 -6.43 -11.74 -6.85
C LEU A 102 -7.05 -10.44 -6.31
N THR A 103 -6.63 -9.29 -6.85
CA THR A 103 -7.25 -7.99 -6.56
C THR A 103 -7.10 -7.03 -7.73
N LYS A 104 -8.23 -6.52 -8.24
CA LYS A 104 -8.23 -5.52 -9.31
C LYS A 104 -8.22 -4.08 -8.79
N GLY A 105 -8.61 -3.88 -7.54
CA GLY A 105 -8.70 -2.56 -6.91
C GLY A 105 -7.38 -2.09 -6.26
N PHE A 106 -6.38 -2.96 -6.17
CA PHE A 106 -5.02 -2.63 -5.81
C PHE A 106 -4.10 -2.93 -7.00
N LYS A 107 -3.35 -1.92 -7.45
CA LYS A 107 -2.44 -2.06 -8.60
C LYS A 107 -1.00 -1.90 -8.15
N ILE A 108 -0.12 -2.77 -8.65
CA ILE A 108 1.32 -2.67 -8.40
C ILE A 108 1.83 -1.32 -8.92
N GLY A 109 2.71 -0.69 -8.18
CA GLY A 109 3.25 0.64 -8.47
C GLY A 109 2.37 1.80 -8.04
N GLN A 110 1.08 1.59 -7.78
CA GLN A 110 0.18 2.62 -7.27
C GLN A 110 0.22 2.72 -5.74
N ARG A 111 -0.17 3.88 -5.24
CA ARG A 111 -0.32 4.11 -3.81
C ARG A 111 -1.41 3.20 -3.24
N PHE A 112 -1.19 2.71 -2.01
CA PHE A 112 -2.18 1.93 -1.27
C PHE A 112 -3.42 2.79 -1.02
N HIS A 113 -4.52 2.46 -1.70
CA HIS A 113 -5.79 3.17 -1.53
C HIS A 113 -6.51 2.67 -0.29
N SER A 114 -6.55 3.51 0.72
CA SER A 114 -7.19 3.21 2.00
C SER A 114 -8.69 2.91 1.89
N HIS A 115 -9.19 2.13 2.82
CA HIS A 115 -10.61 1.86 3.02
C HIS A 115 -10.92 1.69 4.51
N LYS A 116 -12.17 1.88 4.91
CA LYS A 116 -12.58 1.67 6.30
C LYS A 116 -12.56 0.18 6.66
N VAL A 117 -12.03 -0.10 7.85
CA VAL A 117 -11.99 -1.43 8.48
C VAL A 117 -12.32 -1.27 9.96
N LYS A 118 -12.69 -2.36 10.62
CA LYS A 118 -12.89 -2.40 12.07
C LYS A 118 -11.68 -3.09 12.73
N ARG A 119 -11.02 -2.44 13.68
CA ARG A 119 -9.97 -3.06 14.49
C ARG A 119 -10.61 -4.03 15.47
N LEU A 120 -10.06 -5.24 15.59
CA LEU A 120 -10.66 -6.28 16.42
C LEU A 120 -10.49 -6.00 17.92
N ALA A 121 -9.37 -5.40 18.31
CA ALA A 121 -9.04 -5.16 19.72
C ALA A 121 -10.08 -4.33 20.48
N ASP A 122 -10.66 -3.31 19.83
CA ASP A 122 -11.53 -2.32 20.47
C ASP A 122 -12.79 -2.01 19.64
N GLY A 123 -12.99 -2.68 18.53
CA GLY A 123 -14.13 -2.42 17.64
C GLY A 123 -14.08 -1.10 16.88
N ARG A 124 -12.98 -0.33 16.99
CA ARG A 124 -12.83 0.98 16.35
C ARG A 124 -12.83 0.90 14.84
N ILE A 125 -13.66 1.70 14.19
CA ILE A 125 -13.66 1.88 12.74
C ILE A 125 -12.61 2.95 12.38
N LEU A 126 -11.70 2.60 11.49
CA LEU A 126 -10.65 3.48 11.01
C LEU A 126 -10.31 3.22 9.53
N HIS A 127 -9.57 4.14 8.93
CA HIS A 127 -9.02 3.92 7.60
C HIS A 127 -7.74 3.08 7.67
N LEU A 128 -7.71 1.93 7.00
CA LEU A 128 -6.56 1.01 7.01
C LEU A 128 -5.25 1.68 6.58
N GLY A 129 -5.32 2.67 5.70
CA GLY A 129 -4.13 3.44 5.28
C GLY A 129 -3.46 4.25 6.38
N HIS A 130 -4.13 4.53 7.50
CA HIS A 130 -3.52 5.22 8.65
C HIS A 130 -2.42 4.40 9.34
N ILE A 131 -2.38 3.09 9.09
CA ILE A 131 -1.31 2.20 9.58
C ILE A 131 -0.01 2.42 8.83
N ASN A 132 -0.08 2.90 7.58
CA ASN A 132 1.09 3.20 6.77
C ASN A 132 1.77 4.49 7.23
N LYS A 133 2.38 4.45 8.43
CA LYS A 133 3.16 5.56 8.97
C LYS A 133 4.46 5.75 8.17
N ALA A 134 4.99 6.97 8.18
CA ALA A 134 6.29 7.30 7.59
C ALA A 134 7.44 6.87 8.53
N ASP A 135 7.61 5.57 8.72
CA ASP A 135 8.51 4.96 9.71
C ASP A 135 9.54 4.00 9.07
N ILE A 136 9.73 4.10 7.77
CA ILE A 136 10.68 3.32 6.95
C ILE A 136 10.37 1.81 6.90
N ARG A 137 9.32 1.34 7.55
CA ARG A 137 8.95 -0.08 7.54
C ARG A 137 8.21 -0.45 6.26
N TRP A 138 8.54 -1.62 5.76
CA TRP A 138 7.71 -2.31 4.78
C TRP A 138 6.48 -2.89 5.47
N ARG A 139 5.37 -3.04 4.75
CA ARG A 139 4.16 -3.64 5.29
C ARG A 139 3.66 -4.78 4.44
N LEU A 140 3.30 -5.86 5.11
CA LEU A 140 2.59 -6.98 4.53
C LEU A 140 1.12 -6.88 4.98
N PHE A 141 0.23 -6.52 4.08
CA PHE A 141 -1.21 -6.61 4.35
C PHE A 141 -1.72 -7.96 3.88
N ILE A 142 -2.13 -8.80 4.80
CA ILE A 142 -2.70 -10.12 4.54
C ILE A 142 -4.21 -9.99 4.55
N PHE A 143 -4.82 -10.08 3.38
CA PHE A 143 -6.27 -10.18 3.21
C PHE A 143 -6.68 -11.64 3.21
N CYS A 144 -7.31 -12.07 4.29
CA CYS A 144 -7.62 -13.48 4.52
C CYS A 144 -8.67 -14.02 3.55
N ASN A 145 -8.55 -15.27 3.21
CA ASN A 145 -9.57 -15.99 2.47
C ASN A 145 -10.82 -16.29 3.34
N ASN A 146 -11.86 -16.85 2.75
CA ASN A 146 -13.13 -17.12 3.43
C ASN A 146 -13.16 -18.46 4.20
N SER A 147 -12.08 -19.23 4.20
CA SER A 147 -11.99 -20.46 5.00
C SER A 147 -11.84 -20.13 6.49
N ASN A 148 -12.14 -21.12 7.36
CA ASN A 148 -11.89 -20.95 8.80
C ASN A 148 -10.40 -20.66 9.02
N PRO A 149 -10.04 -19.45 9.51
CA PRO A 149 -8.65 -19.03 9.61
C PRO A 149 -7.85 -19.80 10.66
N PHE A 150 -8.51 -20.37 11.68
CA PHE A 150 -7.86 -21.01 12.83
C PHE A 150 -7.64 -22.53 12.66
N LYS A 151 -8.05 -23.13 11.56
CA LYS A 151 -7.65 -24.51 11.25
C LYS A 151 -6.14 -24.56 11.03
N LYS A 152 -5.43 -25.44 11.74
CA LYS A 152 -3.97 -25.62 11.60
C LYS A 152 -3.48 -25.78 10.16
N GLN A 153 -4.29 -26.39 9.31
CA GLN A 153 -3.97 -26.60 7.90
C GLN A 153 -4.49 -25.46 6.97
N SER A 154 -5.05 -24.38 7.52
CA SER A 154 -5.50 -23.25 6.69
C SER A 154 -4.29 -22.59 6.01
N LYS A 155 -4.53 -22.02 4.81
CA LYS A 155 -3.51 -21.24 4.09
C LYS A 155 -2.94 -20.13 4.98
N LEU A 156 -3.80 -19.48 5.76
CA LEU A 156 -3.40 -18.41 6.65
C LEU A 156 -2.44 -18.90 7.74
N MET A 157 -2.76 -19.98 8.44
CA MET A 157 -1.90 -20.48 9.53
C MET A 157 -0.54 -20.95 9.01
N LYS A 158 -0.49 -21.64 7.88
CA LYS A 158 0.78 -22.01 7.23
C LYS A 158 1.62 -20.80 6.84
N LEU A 159 0.98 -19.76 6.34
CA LEU A 159 1.66 -18.52 6.01
C LEU A 159 2.19 -17.81 7.25
N ILE A 160 1.40 -17.73 8.32
CA ILE A 160 1.80 -17.08 9.59
C ILE A 160 2.96 -17.86 10.24
N GLU A 161 2.88 -19.18 10.30
CA GLU A 161 3.97 -20.05 10.75
C GLU A 161 5.25 -19.81 9.94
N PHE A 162 5.15 -19.78 8.61
CA PHE A 162 6.29 -19.43 7.77
C PHE A 162 6.85 -18.04 8.08
N ILE A 163 5.99 -17.04 8.22
CA ILE A 163 6.42 -15.65 8.46
C ILE A 163 7.21 -15.51 9.77
N TYR A 164 6.78 -16.17 10.84
CA TYR A 164 7.30 -15.95 12.18
C TYR A 164 8.24 -17.06 12.69
N GLU A 165 8.28 -18.22 12.07
CA GLU A 165 9.12 -19.36 12.52
C GLU A 165 10.20 -19.78 11.52
N SER A 166 9.98 -19.54 10.22
CA SER A 166 10.94 -19.97 9.22
C SER A 166 12.15 -19.03 9.13
N SER A 167 13.36 -19.59 9.19
CA SER A 167 14.60 -18.85 8.92
C SER A 167 14.69 -18.30 7.49
N LYS A 168 13.87 -18.80 6.56
CA LYS A 168 13.74 -18.31 5.19
C LYS A 168 12.81 -17.11 5.09
N SER A 169 12.02 -16.83 6.11
CA SER A 169 11.11 -15.69 6.14
C SER A 169 11.88 -14.38 6.07
N PRO A 170 11.49 -13.43 5.20
CA PRO A 170 12.11 -12.12 5.19
C PRO A 170 11.89 -11.36 6.49
N VAL A 171 10.79 -11.60 7.21
CA VAL A 171 10.51 -10.98 8.51
C VAL A 171 11.57 -11.39 9.51
N ILE A 172 11.85 -12.69 9.66
CA ILE A 172 12.91 -13.19 10.55
C ILE A 172 14.29 -12.77 10.07
N LYS A 173 14.57 -12.97 8.77
CA LYS A 173 15.90 -12.75 8.18
C LYS A 173 16.38 -11.30 8.30
N TYR A 174 15.47 -10.32 8.14
CA TYR A 174 15.84 -8.92 8.12
C TYR A 174 15.59 -8.18 9.44
N THR A 175 14.95 -8.81 10.41
CA THR A 175 14.81 -8.23 11.76
C THR A 175 16.17 -8.30 12.47
N PRO A 176 16.76 -7.15 12.87
CA PRO A 176 18.02 -7.15 13.59
C PRO A 176 17.88 -7.82 14.98
N LYS A 177 18.95 -8.42 15.48
CA LYS A 177 18.97 -8.96 16.84
C LYS A 177 18.58 -7.86 17.85
N ASN A 178 17.78 -8.22 18.83
CA ASN A 178 17.30 -7.33 19.90
C ASN A 178 16.29 -6.23 19.45
N PHE A 179 15.80 -6.27 18.23
CA PHE A 179 14.69 -5.42 17.78
C PHE A 179 13.37 -6.18 17.79
N ASP A 180 12.27 -5.44 17.84
CA ASP A 180 10.94 -6.03 17.71
C ASP A 180 10.77 -6.64 16.32
N ILE A 181 10.02 -7.74 16.24
CA ILE A 181 9.85 -8.54 15.02
C ILE A 181 9.30 -7.75 13.83
N ASP A 182 8.58 -6.68 14.09
CA ASP A 182 8.00 -5.78 13.09
C ASP A 182 8.83 -4.51 12.82
N SER A 183 10.08 -4.46 13.26
CA SER A 183 10.94 -3.28 13.14
C SER A 183 11.35 -2.95 11.70
N ILE A 184 11.34 -3.91 10.79
CA ILE A 184 11.67 -3.75 9.37
C ILE A 184 10.45 -4.04 8.49
N ILE A 185 9.77 -5.16 8.75
CA ILE A 185 8.59 -5.60 8.01
C ILE A 185 7.44 -5.77 8.99
N ASP A 186 6.43 -4.97 8.82
CA ASP A 186 5.25 -4.91 9.67
C ASP A 186 4.12 -5.73 9.03
N VAL A 187 3.59 -6.71 9.75
CA VAL A 187 2.54 -7.61 9.25
C VAL A 187 1.19 -7.19 9.83
N VAL A 188 0.22 -7.00 8.94
CA VAL A 188 -1.15 -6.57 9.27
C VAL A 188 -2.13 -7.53 8.63
N THR A 189 -3.09 -8.03 9.41
CA THR A 189 -4.06 -9.02 8.96
C THR A 189 -5.46 -8.42 8.89
N VAL A 190 -6.16 -8.67 7.79
CA VAL A 190 -7.52 -8.20 7.55
C VAL A 190 -8.42 -9.40 7.27
N PHE A 191 -9.30 -9.71 8.19
CA PHE A 191 -10.29 -10.78 8.07
C PHE A 191 -11.55 -10.31 7.33
N GLN A 192 -12.27 -11.25 6.76
CA GLN A 192 -13.62 -10.98 6.27
C GLN A 192 -14.58 -10.93 7.46
N HIS A 193 -15.56 -10.03 7.43
CA HIS A 193 -16.53 -9.89 8.53
C HIS A 193 -17.33 -11.17 8.84
N LYS A 194 -17.48 -12.06 7.85
CA LYS A 194 -18.19 -13.34 8.01
C LYS A 194 -17.37 -14.41 8.75
N ASN A 195 -16.11 -14.16 9.04
CA ASN A 195 -15.25 -15.16 9.69
C ASN A 195 -15.46 -15.24 11.20
N GLU A 196 -16.28 -14.32 11.79
CA GLU A 196 -16.61 -14.30 13.24
C GLU A 196 -15.38 -14.45 14.15
N VAL A 197 -14.33 -13.71 13.82
CA VAL A 197 -13.03 -13.80 14.49
C VAL A 197 -13.04 -13.00 15.78
N SER A 198 -12.69 -13.65 16.91
CA SER A 198 -12.43 -13.00 18.20
C SER A 198 -10.92 -12.84 18.42
N ILE A 199 -10.51 -11.76 19.09
CA ILE A 199 -9.12 -11.52 19.45
C ILE A 199 -8.56 -12.57 20.43
N GLU A 200 -9.44 -13.15 21.24
CA GLU A 200 -9.10 -14.18 22.23
C GLU A 200 -8.68 -15.51 21.58
N GLN A 201 -9.17 -15.76 20.36
CA GLN A 201 -8.85 -16.96 19.58
C GLN A 201 -7.55 -16.83 18.80
N MET A 202 -6.90 -15.65 18.85
CA MET A 202 -5.73 -15.37 18.04
C MET A 202 -4.46 -15.89 18.66
N ASP A 203 -3.68 -16.56 17.84
CA ASP A 203 -2.31 -16.89 18.13
C ASP A 203 -1.46 -15.65 18.40
N ASP A 204 -0.42 -15.77 19.20
CA ASP A 204 0.55 -14.74 19.54
C ASP A 204 1.18 -14.08 18.28
N PHE A 205 1.23 -14.80 17.18
CA PHE A 205 1.75 -14.30 15.91
C PHE A 205 0.95 -13.13 15.33
N PHE A 206 -0.36 -13.08 15.57
CA PHE A 206 -1.19 -11.97 15.12
C PHE A 206 -1.04 -10.70 15.98
N THR A 207 -0.59 -10.88 17.21
CA THR A 207 -0.44 -9.82 18.22
C THR A 207 0.96 -9.88 18.85
N PRO A 208 2.02 -9.60 18.06
CA PRO A 208 3.40 -9.79 18.53
C PRO A 208 3.71 -8.93 19.75
N LYS A 209 4.54 -9.46 20.63
CA LYS A 209 5.02 -8.72 21.81
C LYS A 209 6.09 -7.72 21.42
N LYS A 210 5.97 -6.48 21.91
CA LYS A 210 6.80 -5.34 21.52
C LYS A 210 7.35 -4.57 22.70
N GLY A 211 8.47 -3.92 22.44
CA GLY A 211 9.10 -3.01 23.37
C GLY A 211 9.72 -3.69 24.60
N LYS A 212 10.26 -2.85 25.49
CA LYS A 212 10.96 -3.29 26.71
C LYS A 212 10.10 -4.21 27.60
N TYR A 213 8.81 -3.91 27.69
CA TYR A 213 7.89 -4.62 28.57
C TYR A 213 7.16 -5.80 27.90
N LYS A 214 7.51 -6.10 26.64
CA LYS A 214 6.90 -7.20 25.88
C LYS A 214 5.36 -7.18 25.87
N LEU A 215 4.79 -5.98 25.71
CA LEU A 215 3.34 -5.79 25.61
C LEU A 215 2.85 -6.27 24.24
N ARG A 216 1.69 -6.92 24.21
CA ARG A 216 1.06 -7.35 22.96
C ARG A 216 0.58 -6.18 22.13
N ASP A 217 0.90 -6.18 20.84
CA ASP A 217 0.41 -5.20 19.88
C ASP A 217 -0.90 -5.67 19.25
N TYR A 218 -2.00 -5.27 19.85
CA TYR A 218 -3.34 -5.59 19.36
C TYR A 218 -3.78 -4.73 18.16
N GLU A 219 -2.97 -3.78 17.69
CA GLU A 219 -3.31 -2.87 16.60
C GLU A 219 -3.06 -3.44 15.19
N LYS A 220 -2.75 -4.73 15.08
CA LYS A 220 -2.36 -5.42 13.84
C LYS A 220 -3.49 -6.15 13.13
N VAL A 221 -4.65 -6.27 13.78
CA VAL A 221 -5.71 -7.17 13.33
C VAL A 221 -7.01 -6.44 13.10
N PHE A 222 -7.56 -6.62 11.92
CA PHE A 222 -8.75 -5.93 11.43
C PHE A 222 -9.74 -6.89 10.82
N THR A 223 -11.00 -6.45 10.73
CA THR A 223 -12.03 -7.11 9.94
C THR A 223 -12.71 -6.12 8.98
N SER A 224 -13.23 -6.61 7.88
CA SER A 224 -14.04 -5.80 6.97
C SER A 224 -15.37 -5.42 7.62
N ILE A 225 -15.97 -4.33 7.15
CA ILE A 225 -17.26 -3.82 7.62
C ILE A 225 -18.32 -4.19 6.58
N PRO A 226 -19.48 -4.77 6.94
CA PRO A 226 -20.50 -5.24 6.00
C PRO A 226 -20.91 -4.16 4.98
N GLU A 227 -21.27 -2.96 5.45
CA GLU A 227 -21.78 -1.86 4.61
C GLU A 227 -20.68 -1.19 3.79
N LYS A 228 -19.43 -1.26 4.25
CA LYS A 228 -18.25 -0.64 3.64
C LYS A 228 -17.12 -1.66 3.51
N ASP A 229 -17.39 -2.70 2.75
CA ASP A 229 -16.53 -3.86 2.64
C ASP A 229 -15.33 -3.60 1.74
N ILE A 230 -14.12 -3.65 2.33
CA ILE A 230 -12.85 -3.47 1.62
C ILE A 230 -12.63 -4.55 0.55
N PHE A 231 -13.07 -5.79 0.80
CA PHE A 231 -12.94 -6.88 -0.18
C PHE A 231 -13.76 -6.62 -1.43
N LYS A 232 -14.99 -6.10 -1.27
CA LYS A 232 -15.84 -5.67 -2.39
C LYS A 232 -15.26 -4.44 -3.08
N SER A 233 -14.90 -3.42 -2.31
CA SER A 233 -14.40 -2.14 -2.83
C SER A 233 -13.09 -2.26 -3.58
N ARG A 234 -12.21 -3.16 -3.15
CA ARG A 234 -10.90 -3.42 -3.76
C ARG A 234 -10.88 -4.66 -4.65
N ILE A 235 -12.05 -5.24 -4.91
CA ILE A 235 -12.23 -6.41 -5.79
C ILE A 235 -11.21 -7.50 -5.42
N ILE A 236 -11.16 -7.84 -4.13
CA ILE A 236 -10.27 -8.88 -3.60
C ILE A 236 -10.97 -10.23 -3.72
N ASN A 237 -10.27 -11.23 -4.25
CA ASN A 237 -10.78 -12.59 -4.34
C ASN A 237 -10.98 -13.17 -2.94
N ARG A 238 -12.24 -13.39 -2.54
CA ARG A 238 -12.59 -13.84 -1.20
C ARG A 238 -12.22 -15.29 -0.91
N ARG A 239 -12.15 -16.13 -1.94
CA ARG A 239 -11.80 -17.56 -1.77
C ARG A 239 -10.31 -17.76 -1.57
N GLU A 240 -9.51 -16.97 -2.27
CA GLU A 240 -8.05 -17.09 -2.25
C GLU A 240 -7.39 -16.15 -1.25
N GLY A 241 -7.95 -14.96 -1.04
CA GLY A 241 -7.24 -13.91 -0.34
C GLY A 241 -6.06 -13.36 -1.15
N CYS A 242 -5.27 -12.47 -0.54
CA CYS A 242 -4.00 -12.02 -1.13
C CYS A 242 -3.11 -11.35 -0.08
N ILE A 243 -1.84 -11.25 -0.40
CA ILE A 243 -0.85 -10.47 0.35
C ILE A 243 -0.45 -9.26 -0.50
N LEU A 244 -0.53 -8.07 0.08
CA LEU A 244 0.04 -6.86 -0.53
C LEU A 244 1.36 -6.52 0.17
N ILE A 245 2.42 -6.42 -0.60
CA ILE A 245 3.70 -5.88 -0.15
C ILE A 245 3.68 -4.38 -0.41
N VAL A 246 3.68 -3.59 0.64
CA VAL A 246 3.60 -2.13 0.56
C VAL A 246 4.91 -1.51 1.02
N ARG A 247 5.45 -0.63 0.20
CA ARG A 247 6.69 0.11 0.44
C ARG A 247 6.49 1.16 1.55
N PRO A 248 7.59 1.65 2.17
CA PRO A 248 7.51 2.73 3.17
C PRO A 248 6.85 4.01 2.67
N ASP A 249 6.92 4.31 1.36
CA ASP A 249 6.24 5.44 0.72
C ASP A 249 4.79 5.13 0.29
N GLN A 250 4.24 4.04 0.83
CA GLN A 250 2.85 3.61 0.64
C GLN A 250 2.50 3.12 -0.78
N HIS A 251 3.50 2.86 -1.63
CA HIS A 251 3.24 2.25 -2.95
C HIS A 251 3.28 0.72 -2.87
N ILE A 252 2.40 0.08 -3.63
CA ILE A 252 2.32 -1.38 -3.68
C ILE A 252 3.49 -1.89 -4.52
N ALA A 253 4.37 -2.65 -3.88
CA ALA A 253 5.55 -3.24 -4.51
C ALA A 253 5.22 -4.55 -5.25
N ASN A 254 4.37 -5.38 -4.65
CA ASN A 254 3.99 -6.67 -5.21
C ASN A 254 2.66 -7.16 -4.61
N ILE A 255 2.07 -8.14 -5.28
CA ILE A 255 0.90 -8.89 -4.83
C ILE A 255 1.24 -10.37 -4.87
N LEU A 256 0.94 -11.09 -3.80
CA LEU A 256 1.22 -12.52 -3.66
C LEU A 256 -0.05 -13.28 -3.26
N SER A 257 -0.03 -14.60 -3.46
CA SER A 257 -1.02 -15.53 -2.90
C SER A 257 -0.71 -15.82 -1.43
N LEU A 258 -1.68 -16.34 -0.69
CA LEU A 258 -1.45 -16.87 0.66
C LEU A 258 -0.64 -18.19 0.65
N ASP A 259 -0.48 -18.84 -0.50
CA ASP A 259 0.28 -20.09 -0.68
C ASP A 259 1.72 -19.84 -1.16
N CYS A 260 2.25 -18.63 -1.07
CA CYS A 260 3.58 -18.27 -1.58
C CYS A 260 4.70 -18.68 -0.64
#